data_e7e67b7323d208e065c5ca850e5ef95c
#
_entry.id   e7e67b7323d208e065c5ca850e5ef95c
#
_cell.length_a   1.000
_cell.length_b   1.000
_cell.length_c   1.000
_cell.angle_alpha   90.00
_cell.angle_beta   90.00
_cell.angle_gamma   90.00
#
_symmetry.space_group_name_H-M   'P 1'
#
loop_
_entity.id
_entity.type
_entity.pdbx_description
1 polymer ?
#
loop_
_entity_poly.entity_id
_entity_poly.type
_entity_poly.pdbx_seq_one_letter_code
_entity_poly.pdbx_strand_id
1 'polypeptide(L)'
;SALAATFHDAEIGPRDVKDTLRGTPEIREALDRMWPLLTPAQLLHDLFGSKGLLKLAARGVLDEGEALALYRPRSESVDDVRWTPADVALLDDARDVLGPKPGRNGKIDDADEIRTYGHIVIDEVQDLTPMQLKMATRRSLNGAMTIVGDLAQATGPLAPTDWQDVLDHLPERKPSRVIGLSVGYRIPGQIMELANKVMAAATPMLRAPQSVRIGDAAPVIVRAAGPLGGTVADEVRSITASLPNASLGVIAPDSMIDELSEHLTAAGVNHGTATRTGLDEGVTLVPVSVVKGLELDAVVVVEPVRIVADHEHGMRSLYVALTRATRRLAIIDTGESATVLR
;
A
#
# COMPACT_ATOMS: atom_id res chain seq x y z
N SER A 1 -20.78 -50.99 4.94
CA SER A 1 -21.27 -52.39 4.93
C SER A 1 -20.15 -53.42 4.97
N ALA A 2 -18.96 -53.15 4.38
CA ALA A 2 -17.83 -54.10 4.43
C ALA A 2 -17.18 -54.21 5.83
N LEU A 3 -17.11 -53.11 6.61
CA LEU A 3 -16.57 -53.11 7.98
C LEU A 3 -17.50 -53.81 8.99
N ALA A 4 -18.82 -53.71 8.78
CA ALA A 4 -19.77 -54.39 9.66
C ALA A 4 -19.69 -55.93 9.58
N ALA A 5 -19.19 -56.49 8.47
CA ALA A 5 -18.99 -57.96 8.31
C ALA A 5 -17.79 -58.50 9.10
N THR A 6 -16.95 -57.66 9.65
CA THR A 6 -15.75 -58.05 10.43
C THR A 6 -16.07 -58.22 11.92
N PHE A 7 -17.20 -57.71 12.40
CA PHE A 7 -17.63 -57.82 13.77
C PHE A 7 -18.66 -58.97 13.89
N HIS A 8 -18.20 -60.12 14.37
CA HIS A 8 -18.94 -61.39 14.35
C HIS A 8 -19.96 -61.56 15.48
N ASP A 9 -20.32 -60.52 16.26
CA ASP A 9 -21.34 -60.59 17.28
C ASP A 9 -22.42 -59.56 17.23
N ALA A 10 -23.61 -59.99 17.24
CA ALA A 10 -24.92 -59.42 17.12
C ALA A 10 -25.11 -57.98 17.66
N GLU A 11 -25.91 -57.19 16.95
CA GLU A 11 -26.53 -55.93 17.38
C GLU A 11 -25.68 -54.63 17.30
N ILE A 12 -24.49 -54.61 16.69
CA ILE A 12 -23.77 -53.36 16.47
C ILE A 12 -24.34 -52.67 15.23
N GLY A 13 -25.11 -51.60 15.45
CA GLY A 13 -25.67 -50.78 14.39
C GLY A 13 -24.62 -49.93 13.71
N PRO A 14 -24.89 -49.41 12.49
CA PRO A 14 -23.96 -48.52 11.78
C PRO A 14 -23.54 -47.27 12.56
N ARG A 15 -24.34 -46.84 13.56
CA ARG A 15 -24.03 -45.73 14.46
C ARG A 15 -22.95 -46.12 15.48
N ASP A 16 -23.05 -47.29 16.07
CA ASP A 16 -22.10 -47.80 17.08
C ASP A 16 -20.71 -48.03 16.47
N VAL A 17 -20.67 -48.56 15.23
CA VAL A 17 -19.43 -48.67 14.45
C VAL A 17 -18.82 -47.34 14.19
N LYS A 18 -19.63 -46.34 13.80
CA LYS A 18 -19.17 -44.97 13.49
C LYS A 18 -18.62 -44.30 14.75
N ASP A 19 -19.23 -44.46 15.89
CA ASP A 19 -18.81 -43.85 17.16
C ASP A 19 -17.54 -44.52 17.71
N THR A 20 -17.43 -45.84 17.59
CA THR A 20 -16.20 -46.57 17.92
C THR A 20 -15.04 -46.16 17.02
N LEU A 21 -15.27 -46.10 15.72
CA LEU A 21 -14.23 -45.68 14.73
C LEU A 21 -13.78 -44.26 14.91
N ARG A 22 -14.67 -43.33 15.30
CA ARG A 22 -14.29 -41.93 15.59
C ARG A 22 -13.32 -41.82 16.77
N GLY A 23 -13.36 -42.73 17.72
CA GLY A 23 -12.46 -42.79 18.87
C GLY A 23 -11.08 -43.38 18.56
N THR A 24 -10.92 -44.10 17.44
CA THR A 24 -9.69 -44.81 17.08
C THR A 24 -8.61 -43.84 16.59
N PRO A 25 -7.44 -43.79 17.27
CA PRO A 25 -6.36 -42.83 16.92
C PRO A 25 -5.91 -42.98 15.47
N GLU A 26 -5.75 -44.20 14.97
CA GLU A 26 -5.26 -44.50 13.62
C GLU A 26 -6.21 -43.99 12.54
N ILE A 27 -7.53 -44.06 12.80
CA ILE A 27 -8.54 -43.52 11.87
C ILE A 27 -8.54 -42.00 11.90
N ARG A 28 -8.39 -41.39 13.08
CA ARG A 28 -8.29 -39.97 13.22
C ARG A 28 -7.06 -39.44 12.46
N GLU A 29 -5.91 -40.08 12.63
CA GLU A 29 -4.68 -39.75 11.92
C GLU A 29 -4.79 -39.90 10.40
N ALA A 30 -5.50 -40.94 9.94
CA ALA A 30 -5.79 -41.13 8.52
C ALA A 30 -6.71 -40.03 7.97
N LEU A 31 -7.75 -39.64 8.70
CA LEU A 31 -8.66 -38.57 8.34
C LEU A 31 -7.95 -37.21 8.35
N ASP A 32 -7.11 -36.92 9.34
CA ASP A 32 -6.34 -35.68 9.44
C ASP A 32 -5.33 -35.57 8.30
N ARG A 33 -4.75 -36.68 7.82
CA ARG A 33 -3.91 -36.70 6.62
C ARG A 33 -4.68 -36.49 5.34
N MET A 34 -5.89 -37.05 5.24
CA MET A 34 -6.73 -36.93 4.04
C MET A 34 -7.41 -35.55 3.94
N TRP A 35 -7.74 -34.96 5.10
CA TRP A 35 -8.46 -33.69 5.21
C TRP A 35 -7.95 -32.88 6.40
N PRO A 36 -6.75 -32.31 6.31
CA PRO A 36 -6.15 -31.55 7.41
C PRO A 36 -6.96 -30.29 7.72
N LEU A 37 -7.16 -30.01 9.01
CA LEU A 37 -7.69 -28.73 9.47
C LEU A 37 -6.56 -27.68 9.41
N LEU A 38 -6.51 -26.95 8.34
CA LEU A 38 -5.50 -25.91 8.12
C LEU A 38 -5.89 -24.60 8.80
N THR A 39 -4.90 -23.89 9.32
CA THR A 39 -5.02 -22.47 9.60
C THR A 39 -4.73 -21.66 8.33
N PRO A 40 -5.16 -20.37 8.24
CA PRO A 40 -4.80 -19.49 7.13
C PRO A 40 -3.30 -19.43 6.87
N ALA A 41 -2.51 -19.35 7.94
CA ALA A 41 -1.05 -19.33 7.85
C ALA A 41 -0.49 -20.66 7.31
N GLN A 42 -1.00 -21.80 7.76
CA GLN A 42 -0.60 -23.10 7.22
C GLN A 42 -0.96 -23.26 5.75
N LEU A 43 -2.16 -22.83 5.34
CA LEU A 43 -2.57 -22.87 3.94
C LEU A 43 -1.61 -22.08 3.05
N LEU A 44 -1.30 -20.83 3.41
CA LEU A 44 -0.40 -20.01 2.60
C LEU A 44 1.06 -20.50 2.66
N HIS A 45 1.54 -20.97 3.81
CA HIS A 45 2.86 -21.56 3.95
C HIS A 45 3.04 -22.79 3.07
N ASP A 46 2.06 -23.70 3.04
CA ASP A 46 2.11 -24.90 2.23
C ASP A 46 1.96 -24.60 0.74
N LEU A 47 1.07 -23.67 0.38
CA LEU A 47 0.84 -23.24 -1.00
C LEU A 47 2.08 -22.57 -1.58
N PHE A 48 2.60 -21.54 -0.92
CA PHE A 48 3.76 -20.78 -1.41
C PHE A 48 5.07 -21.59 -1.29
N GLY A 49 5.17 -22.51 -0.34
CA GLY A 49 6.32 -23.38 -0.16
C GLY A 49 6.39 -24.57 -1.14
N SER A 50 5.41 -24.74 -2.02
CA SER A 50 5.34 -25.87 -2.95
C SER A 50 5.11 -25.42 -4.40
N LYS A 51 6.14 -25.56 -5.23
CA LYS A 51 6.02 -25.28 -6.68
C LYS A 51 4.92 -26.12 -7.35
N GLY A 52 4.71 -27.37 -6.87
CA GLY A 52 3.67 -28.25 -7.39
C GLY A 52 2.25 -27.76 -7.06
N LEU A 53 2.02 -27.31 -5.81
CA LEU A 53 0.74 -26.74 -5.41
C LEU A 53 0.47 -25.40 -6.10
N LEU A 54 1.49 -24.54 -6.22
CA LEU A 54 1.39 -23.28 -6.96
C LEU A 54 1.01 -23.53 -8.42
N LYS A 55 1.69 -24.45 -9.10
CA LYS A 55 1.38 -24.80 -10.48
C LYS A 55 -0.05 -25.34 -10.64
N LEU A 56 -0.53 -26.09 -9.67
CA LEU A 56 -1.89 -26.63 -9.68
C LEU A 56 -2.92 -25.53 -9.46
N ALA A 57 -2.70 -24.68 -8.46
CA ALA A 57 -3.61 -23.58 -8.09
C ALA A 57 -3.64 -22.46 -9.14
N ALA A 58 -2.51 -22.18 -9.79
CA ALA A 58 -2.38 -21.15 -10.81
C ALA A 58 -3.05 -21.50 -12.15
N ARG A 59 -3.45 -22.78 -12.35
CA ARG A 59 -3.97 -23.24 -13.64
C ARG A 59 -5.19 -22.43 -14.11
N GLY A 60 -5.05 -21.74 -15.22
CA GLY A 60 -6.10 -20.91 -15.82
C GLY A 60 -6.31 -19.55 -15.14
N VAL A 61 -5.46 -19.17 -14.18
CA VAL A 61 -5.54 -17.90 -13.45
C VAL A 61 -4.25 -17.10 -13.60
N LEU A 62 -3.10 -17.75 -13.44
CA LEU A 62 -1.78 -17.11 -13.52
C LEU A 62 -0.93 -17.80 -14.59
N ASP A 63 -0.01 -17.05 -15.17
CA ASP A 63 1.03 -17.63 -16.01
C ASP A 63 2.13 -18.33 -15.18
N GLU A 64 3.08 -18.99 -15.86
CA GLU A 64 4.13 -19.76 -15.17
C GLU A 64 5.11 -18.84 -14.42
N GLY A 65 5.40 -17.65 -14.96
CA GLY A 65 6.26 -16.64 -14.34
C GLY A 65 5.63 -16.04 -13.10
N GLU A 66 4.37 -15.64 -13.18
CA GLU A 66 3.58 -15.13 -12.05
C GLU A 66 3.47 -16.18 -10.94
N ALA A 67 3.15 -17.42 -11.28
CA ALA A 67 3.07 -18.51 -10.31
C ALA A 67 4.43 -18.76 -9.63
N LEU A 68 5.54 -18.69 -10.37
CA LEU A 68 6.88 -18.86 -9.82
C LEU A 68 7.29 -17.70 -8.93
N ALA A 69 6.86 -16.48 -9.23
CA ALA A 69 7.12 -15.29 -8.40
C ALA A 69 6.49 -15.39 -7.01
N LEU A 70 5.42 -16.16 -6.85
CA LEU A 70 4.79 -16.44 -5.55
C LEU A 70 5.54 -17.49 -4.71
N TYR A 71 6.47 -18.24 -5.34
CA TYR A 71 7.20 -19.28 -4.62
C TYR A 71 8.11 -18.68 -3.55
N ARG A 72 8.01 -19.24 -2.34
CA ARG A 72 8.89 -18.89 -1.19
C ARG A 72 9.51 -20.17 -0.63
N PRO A 73 10.80 -20.18 -0.29
CA PRO A 73 11.39 -21.31 0.41
C PRO A 73 10.58 -21.65 1.67
N ARG A 74 10.27 -22.93 1.85
CA ARG A 74 9.48 -23.38 2.99
C ARG A 74 10.29 -23.21 4.28
N SER A 75 9.71 -22.54 5.28
CA SER A 75 10.25 -22.49 6.63
C SER A 75 10.05 -23.84 7.35
N GLU A 76 10.85 -24.13 8.38
CA GLU A 76 10.70 -25.34 9.19
C GLU A 76 9.36 -25.35 9.95
N SER A 77 8.96 -24.18 10.43
CA SER A 77 7.67 -23.94 11.08
C SER A 77 6.92 -22.78 10.43
N VAL A 78 5.59 -22.83 10.51
CA VAL A 78 4.70 -21.71 10.13
C VAL A 78 4.98 -20.47 10.98
N ASP A 79 5.40 -20.67 12.24
CA ASP A 79 5.69 -19.58 13.18
C ASP A 79 6.96 -18.81 12.80
N ASP A 80 7.85 -19.39 11.97
CA ASP A 80 9.06 -18.77 11.48
C ASP A 80 8.84 -17.93 10.22
N VAL A 81 7.63 -17.95 9.64
CA VAL A 81 7.32 -17.21 8.43
C VAL A 81 7.24 -15.72 8.71
N ARG A 82 8.05 -14.94 8.00
CA ARG A 82 7.97 -13.47 8.03
C ARG A 82 6.89 -12.99 7.07
N TRP A 83 5.69 -12.77 7.59
CA TRP A 83 4.59 -12.23 6.83
C TRP A 83 4.81 -10.75 6.50
N THR A 84 4.55 -10.37 5.26
CA THR A 84 4.61 -8.98 4.81
C THR A 84 3.26 -8.29 4.98
N PRO A 85 3.19 -6.94 4.94
CA PRO A 85 1.90 -6.24 4.92
C PRO A 85 0.94 -6.68 3.80
N ALA A 86 1.47 -7.10 2.64
CA ALA A 86 0.66 -7.63 1.55
C ALA A 86 0.03 -8.99 1.87
N ASP A 87 0.71 -9.81 2.68
CA ASP A 87 0.20 -11.14 3.06
C ASP A 87 -0.98 -11.05 4.02
N VAL A 88 -1.14 -9.95 4.76
CA VAL A 88 -2.24 -9.79 5.74
C VAL A 88 -3.59 -9.94 5.05
N ALA A 89 -3.78 -9.36 3.88
CA ALA A 89 -5.03 -9.47 3.13
C ALA A 89 -5.26 -10.90 2.60
N LEU A 90 -4.19 -11.60 2.22
CA LEU A 90 -4.25 -13.01 1.80
C LEU A 90 -4.58 -13.94 2.97
N LEU A 91 -4.01 -13.69 4.15
CA LEU A 91 -4.33 -14.43 5.37
C LEU A 91 -5.80 -14.26 5.77
N ASP A 92 -6.32 -13.03 5.62
CA ASP A 92 -7.73 -12.75 5.87
C ASP A 92 -8.65 -13.46 4.86
N ASP A 93 -8.28 -13.50 3.58
CA ASP A 93 -9.03 -14.21 2.55
C ASP A 93 -8.98 -15.72 2.77
N ALA A 94 -7.83 -16.27 3.12
CA ALA A 94 -7.67 -17.67 3.49
C ALA A 94 -8.54 -18.04 4.69
N ARG A 95 -8.66 -17.15 5.69
CA ARG A 95 -9.56 -17.34 6.84
C ARG A 95 -11.02 -17.42 6.42
N ASP A 96 -11.44 -16.56 5.50
CA ASP A 96 -12.81 -16.55 4.96
C ASP A 96 -13.12 -17.87 4.21
N VAL A 97 -12.19 -18.31 3.36
CA VAL A 97 -12.32 -19.53 2.54
C VAL A 97 -12.33 -20.79 3.41
N LEU A 98 -11.47 -20.86 4.43
CA LEU A 98 -11.39 -22.02 5.33
C LEU A 98 -12.55 -22.06 6.34
N GLY A 99 -13.13 -20.88 6.64
CA GLY A 99 -14.10 -20.74 7.72
C GLY A 99 -13.47 -20.84 9.12
N PRO A 100 -14.28 -20.64 10.16
CA PRO A 100 -13.82 -20.72 11.54
C PRO A 100 -13.39 -22.15 11.91
N LYS A 101 -12.27 -22.27 12.62
CA LYS A 101 -11.76 -23.56 13.08
C LYS A 101 -12.58 -24.04 14.28
N PRO A 102 -13.24 -25.20 14.21
CA PRO A 102 -13.93 -25.75 15.37
C PRO A 102 -12.93 -26.13 16.46
N GLY A 103 -13.16 -25.66 17.69
CA GLY A 103 -12.41 -26.06 18.85
C GLY A 103 -12.61 -27.55 19.18
N ARG A 104 -11.89 -28.06 20.20
CA ARG A 104 -11.97 -29.46 20.63
C ARG A 104 -13.40 -29.95 20.95
N ASN A 105 -14.29 -29.04 21.31
CA ASN A 105 -15.69 -29.31 21.64
C ASN A 105 -16.64 -29.14 20.46
N GLY A 106 -16.13 -28.93 19.24
CA GLY A 106 -16.93 -28.62 18.07
C GLY A 106 -17.57 -27.21 18.08
N LYS A 107 -17.29 -26.41 19.10
CA LYS A 107 -17.73 -25.00 19.16
C LYS A 107 -16.70 -24.10 18.48
N ILE A 108 -17.21 -23.11 17.77
CA ILE A 108 -16.40 -22.03 17.20
C ILE A 108 -16.02 -21.09 18.35
N ASP A 109 -14.76 -20.69 18.42
CA ASP A 109 -14.31 -19.67 19.37
C ASP A 109 -14.80 -18.30 18.87
N ASP A 110 -15.38 -17.48 19.78
CA ASP A 110 -15.81 -16.12 19.48
C ASP A 110 -14.65 -15.24 18.98
N ALA A 111 -13.40 -15.58 19.35
CA ALA A 111 -12.19 -14.95 18.83
C ALA A 111 -11.94 -15.25 17.34
N ASP A 112 -12.54 -16.32 16.80
CA ASP A 112 -12.45 -16.66 15.38
C ASP A 112 -13.52 -15.98 14.52
N GLU A 113 -14.46 -15.23 15.10
CA GLU A 113 -15.42 -14.44 14.33
C GLU A 113 -14.77 -13.20 13.75
N ILE A 114 -15.06 -12.93 12.47
CA ILE A 114 -14.64 -11.68 11.82
C ILE A 114 -15.50 -10.55 12.37
N ARG A 115 -14.87 -9.63 13.12
CA ARG A 115 -15.57 -8.45 13.63
C ARG A 115 -16.12 -7.61 12.48
N THR A 116 -17.41 -7.28 12.53
CA THR A 116 -18.09 -6.42 11.56
C THR A 116 -18.46 -5.08 12.18
N TYR A 117 -18.60 -4.07 11.31
CA TYR A 117 -18.90 -2.69 11.69
C TYR A 117 -20.11 -2.18 10.93
N GLY A 118 -20.92 -1.34 11.56
CA GLY A 118 -22.11 -0.73 10.95
C GLY A 118 -21.78 0.30 9.88
N HIS A 119 -20.62 0.98 10.00
CA HIS A 119 -20.09 1.90 9.01
C HIS A 119 -18.56 1.86 9.02
N ILE A 120 -17.95 1.86 7.85
CA ILE A 120 -16.50 1.88 7.68
C ILE A 120 -16.10 3.14 6.93
N VAL A 121 -15.09 3.84 7.41
CA VAL A 121 -14.46 4.96 6.70
C VAL A 121 -13.07 4.51 6.28
N ILE A 122 -12.78 4.67 4.99
CA ILE A 122 -11.45 4.40 4.42
C ILE A 122 -10.91 5.72 3.87
N ASP A 123 -9.73 6.09 4.31
CA ASP A 123 -8.96 7.19 3.75
C ASP A 123 -7.80 6.66 2.90
N GLU A 124 -7.29 7.48 1.98
CA GLU A 124 -6.20 7.14 1.05
C GLU A 124 -6.47 5.84 0.27
N VAL A 125 -7.71 5.65 -0.17
CA VAL A 125 -8.16 4.39 -0.81
C VAL A 125 -7.30 3.99 -2.02
N GLN A 126 -6.71 4.94 -2.72
CA GLN A 126 -5.85 4.71 -3.88
C GLN A 126 -4.55 3.94 -3.55
N ASP A 127 -4.22 3.79 -2.24
CA ASP A 127 -3.06 3.01 -1.78
C ASP A 127 -3.42 1.57 -1.42
N LEU A 128 -4.70 1.26 -1.39
CA LEU A 128 -5.16 -0.08 -1.06
C LEU A 128 -5.20 -0.98 -2.29
N THR A 129 -4.67 -2.18 -2.13
CA THR A 129 -4.80 -3.22 -3.14
C THR A 129 -6.24 -3.76 -3.20
N PRO A 130 -6.68 -4.36 -4.32
CA PRO A 130 -7.97 -5.02 -4.42
C PRO A 130 -8.25 -6.01 -3.27
N MET A 131 -7.24 -6.76 -2.84
CA MET A 131 -7.36 -7.70 -1.72
C MET A 131 -7.57 -6.99 -0.37
N GLN A 132 -6.93 -5.84 -0.15
CA GLN A 132 -7.16 -5.03 1.05
C GLN A 132 -8.56 -4.40 1.05
N LEU A 133 -9.06 -3.96 -0.12
CA LEU A 133 -10.45 -3.50 -0.26
C LEU A 133 -11.43 -4.64 0.03
N LYS A 134 -11.21 -5.84 -0.50
CA LYS A 134 -12.00 -7.04 -0.21
C LYS A 134 -12.00 -7.35 1.30
N MET A 135 -10.85 -7.27 1.95
CA MET A 135 -10.72 -7.46 3.40
C MET A 135 -11.54 -6.44 4.19
N ALA A 136 -11.49 -5.15 3.81
CA ALA A 136 -12.28 -4.09 4.46
C ALA A 136 -13.79 -4.28 4.21
N THR A 137 -14.17 -4.61 2.98
CA THR A 137 -15.56 -4.87 2.56
C THR A 137 -16.20 -6.00 3.37
N ARG A 138 -15.47 -7.09 3.61
CA ARG A 138 -15.93 -8.23 4.42
C ARG A 138 -16.32 -7.81 5.84
N ARG A 139 -15.71 -6.76 6.37
CA ARG A 139 -16.01 -6.20 7.70
C ARG A 139 -17.20 -5.24 7.73
N SER A 140 -17.77 -4.90 6.58
CA SER A 140 -18.96 -4.05 6.53
C SER A 140 -20.23 -4.89 6.70
N LEU A 141 -20.92 -4.72 7.82
CA LEU A 141 -22.14 -5.49 8.17
C LEU A 141 -23.25 -5.34 7.12
N ASN A 142 -23.44 -4.13 6.64
CA ASN A 142 -24.56 -3.75 5.75
C ASN A 142 -24.13 -3.07 4.45
N GLY A 143 -22.83 -3.02 4.16
CA GLY A 143 -22.26 -2.33 3.00
C GLY A 143 -22.17 -0.81 3.16
N ALA A 144 -22.42 -0.25 4.36
CA ALA A 144 -22.28 1.18 4.58
C ALA A 144 -20.80 1.57 4.74
N MET A 145 -20.31 2.31 3.74
CA MET A 145 -18.91 2.74 3.69
C MET A 145 -18.80 4.17 3.20
N THR A 146 -17.81 4.90 3.70
CA THR A 146 -17.35 6.18 3.16
C THR A 146 -15.90 6.02 2.74
N ILE A 147 -15.64 6.26 1.46
CA ILE A 147 -14.32 6.07 0.86
C ILE A 147 -13.79 7.46 0.47
N VAL A 148 -12.60 7.78 0.91
CA VAL A 148 -11.91 9.03 0.59
C VAL A 148 -10.59 8.70 -0.09
N GLY A 149 -10.19 9.48 -1.08
CA GLY A 149 -8.91 9.31 -1.76
C GLY A 149 -8.67 10.31 -2.87
N ASP A 150 -7.45 10.30 -3.36
CA ASP A 150 -7.00 11.11 -4.49
C ASP A 150 -6.25 10.22 -5.51
N LEU A 151 -6.92 9.90 -6.62
CA LEU A 151 -6.35 9.03 -7.65
C LEU A 151 -5.12 9.65 -8.34
N ALA A 152 -4.98 10.99 -8.34
CA ALA A 152 -3.78 11.64 -8.86
C ALA A 152 -2.54 11.37 -7.98
N GLN A 153 -2.74 10.98 -6.72
CA GLN A 153 -1.69 10.61 -5.78
C GLN A 153 -1.48 9.09 -5.68
N ALA A 154 -2.08 8.30 -6.56
CA ALA A 154 -1.89 6.85 -6.62
C ALA A 154 -0.53 6.52 -7.24
N THR A 155 0.45 6.12 -6.46
CA THR A 155 1.83 5.83 -6.89
C THR A 155 2.24 4.37 -6.75
N GLY A 156 1.38 3.53 -6.18
CA GLY A 156 1.63 2.10 -6.01
C GLY A 156 1.55 1.30 -7.32
N PRO A 157 2.09 0.08 -7.35
CA PRO A 157 2.12 -0.76 -8.56
C PRO A 157 0.72 -1.19 -9.05
N LEU A 158 -0.29 -1.19 -8.17
CA LEU A 158 -1.68 -1.46 -8.52
C LEU A 158 -2.54 -0.19 -8.42
N ALA A 159 -1.95 0.97 -8.76
CA ALA A 159 -2.61 2.26 -8.69
C ALA A 159 -3.86 2.28 -9.59
N PRO A 160 -5.05 2.59 -9.04
CA PRO A 160 -6.27 2.70 -9.84
C PRO A 160 -6.16 3.83 -10.87
N THR A 161 -6.78 3.60 -12.03
CA THR A 161 -6.81 4.59 -13.13
C THR A 161 -8.03 5.49 -13.04
N ASP A 162 -9.13 4.95 -12.54
CA ASP A 162 -10.36 5.71 -12.30
C ASP A 162 -11.08 5.21 -11.03
N TRP A 163 -12.18 5.87 -10.67
CA TRP A 163 -12.98 5.49 -9.51
C TRP A 163 -13.73 4.18 -9.69
N GLN A 164 -13.97 3.73 -10.93
CA GLN A 164 -14.63 2.45 -11.18
C GLN A 164 -13.75 1.29 -10.74
N ASP A 165 -12.43 1.39 -10.96
CA ASP A 165 -11.46 0.39 -10.47
C ASP A 165 -11.56 0.18 -8.95
N VAL A 166 -11.85 1.24 -8.20
CA VAL A 166 -12.07 1.15 -6.74
C VAL A 166 -13.45 0.60 -6.42
N LEU A 167 -14.48 1.09 -7.11
CA LEU A 167 -15.88 0.74 -6.85
C LEU A 167 -16.18 -0.73 -7.12
N ASP A 168 -15.54 -1.34 -8.10
CA ASP A 168 -15.71 -2.76 -8.47
C ASP A 168 -15.31 -3.72 -7.34
N HIS A 169 -14.54 -3.24 -6.36
CA HIS A 169 -14.14 -4.01 -5.19
C HIS A 169 -14.96 -3.73 -3.93
N LEU A 170 -15.98 -2.90 -4.03
CA LEU A 170 -16.86 -2.51 -2.92
C LEU A 170 -18.20 -3.25 -2.96
N PRO A 171 -18.98 -3.28 -1.86
CA PRO A 171 -20.27 -3.96 -1.83
C PRO A 171 -21.30 -3.29 -2.76
N GLU A 172 -21.88 -4.04 -3.67
CA GLU A 172 -22.93 -3.56 -4.60
C GLU A 172 -24.34 -3.45 -3.99
N ARG A 173 -24.48 -3.47 -2.66
CA ARG A 173 -25.81 -3.49 -2.01
C ARG A 173 -26.63 -2.22 -2.24
N LYS A 174 -25.97 -1.10 -2.53
CA LYS A 174 -26.60 0.19 -2.87
C LYS A 174 -25.77 0.92 -3.91
N PRO A 175 -26.39 1.74 -4.78
CA PRO A 175 -25.64 2.56 -5.72
C PRO A 175 -24.65 3.48 -5.00
N SER A 176 -23.42 3.49 -5.48
CA SER A 176 -22.36 4.38 -4.96
C SER A 176 -22.65 5.82 -5.40
N ARG A 177 -22.36 6.78 -4.52
CA ARG A 177 -22.41 8.21 -4.83
C ARG A 177 -20.99 8.77 -4.80
N VAL A 178 -20.47 9.14 -5.95
CA VAL A 178 -19.16 9.81 -6.07
C VAL A 178 -19.36 11.33 -5.94
N ILE A 179 -18.60 11.94 -5.02
CA ILE A 179 -18.60 13.39 -4.78
C ILE A 179 -17.18 13.90 -5.00
N GLY A 180 -16.98 14.70 -6.06
CA GLY A 180 -15.71 15.33 -6.35
C GLY A 180 -15.48 16.58 -5.49
N LEU A 181 -14.37 16.61 -4.76
CA LEU A 181 -13.90 17.80 -4.06
C LEU A 181 -12.90 18.51 -4.95
N SER A 182 -13.30 19.65 -5.52
CA SER A 182 -12.49 20.38 -6.53
C SER A 182 -11.87 21.67 -6.01
N VAL A 183 -12.13 22.06 -4.76
CA VAL A 183 -11.61 23.28 -4.16
C VAL A 183 -10.70 22.95 -2.98
N GLY A 184 -9.44 23.38 -3.07
CA GLY A 184 -8.43 23.22 -2.03
C GLY A 184 -8.11 24.55 -1.35
N TYR A 185 -7.74 24.53 -0.09
CA TYR A 185 -7.32 25.69 0.70
C TYR A 185 -5.91 25.53 1.31
N ARG A 186 -5.34 24.34 1.25
CA ARG A 186 -4.04 24.01 1.86
C ARG A 186 -2.87 24.55 1.03
N ILE A 187 -2.86 24.21 -0.25
CA ILE A 187 -1.76 24.51 -1.18
C ILE A 187 -2.02 25.88 -1.84
N PRO A 188 -1.04 26.79 -1.87
CA PRO A 188 -1.18 28.05 -2.60
C PRO A 188 -1.50 27.88 -4.09
N GLY A 189 -2.29 28.77 -4.66
CA GLY A 189 -2.72 28.71 -6.06
C GLY A 189 -1.56 28.64 -7.04
N GLN A 190 -0.51 29.40 -6.81
CA GLN A 190 0.68 29.43 -7.67
C GLN A 190 1.40 28.05 -7.70
N ILE A 191 1.46 27.36 -6.56
CA ILE A 191 2.01 25.99 -6.48
C ILE A 191 1.05 25.01 -7.15
N MET A 192 -0.26 25.15 -6.91
CA MET A 192 -1.28 24.27 -7.49
C MET A 192 -1.33 24.40 -9.02
N GLU A 193 -1.16 25.61 -9.58
CA GLU A 193 -1.10 25.80 -11.04
C GLU A 193 0.03 25.01 -11.68
N LEU A 194 1.21 25.01 -11.05
CA LEU A 194 2.35 24.22 -11.53
C LEU A 194 2.09 22.70 -11.37
N ALA A 195 1.58 22.28 -10.22
CA ALA A 195 1.25 20.88 -9.97
C ALA A 195 0.16 20.39 -10.93
N ASN A 196 -0.81 21.22 -11.28
CA ASN A 196 -1.88 20.87 -12.21
C ASN A 196 -1.39 20.62 -13.63
N LYS A 197 -0.29 21.24 -14.08
CA LYS A 197 0.35 20.90 -15.36
C LYS A 197 0.86 19.46 -15.34
N VAL A 198 1.51 19.06 -14.24
CA VAL A 198 2.00 17.69 -14.04
C VAL A 198 0.85 16.69 -13.94
N MET A 199 -0.20 17.04 -13.18
CA MET A 199 -1.40 16.22 -13.06
C MET A 199 -2.09 15.98 -14.41
N ALA A 200 -2.24 17.02 -15.24
CA ALA A 200 -2.86 16.91 -16.55
C ALA A 200 -2.10 15.94 -17.49
N ALA A 201 -0.78 15.87 -17.35
CA ALA A 201 0.05 14.93 -18.10
C ALA A 201 -0.02 13.49 -17.50
N ALA A 202 -0.09 13.38 -16.16
CA ALA A 202 -0.13 12.10 -15.46
C ALA A 202 -1.51 11.41 -15.51
N THR A 203 -2.57 12.20 -15.40
CA THR A 203 -3.95 11.74 -15.25
C THR A 203 -4.93 12.64 -16.02
N PRO A 204 -4.91 12.61 -17.36
CA PRO A 204 -5.67 13.55 -18.20
C PRO A 204 -7.19 13.43 -18.05
N MET A 205 -7.68 12.31 -17.52
CA MET A 205 -9.10 12.07 -17.29
C MET A 205 -9.59 12.65 -15.94
N LEU A 206 -8.70 13.01 -15.04
CA LEU A 206 -9.09 13.56 -13.73
C LEU A 206 -9.20 15.08 -13.80
N ARG A 207 -10.19 15.62 -13.10
CA ARG A 207 -10.38 17.05 -12.98
C ARG A 207 -9.37 17.64 -11.98
N ALA A 208 -8.59 18.61 -12.44
CA ALA A 208 -7.63 19.33 -11.62
C ALA A 208 -8.32 20.13 -10.50
N PRO A 209 -7.83 20.08 -9.26
CA PRO A 209 -8.34 20.89 -8.16
C PRO A 209 -7.94 22.37 -8.34
N GLN A 210 -8.77 23.26 -7.80
CA GLN A 210 -8.50 24.69 -7.75
C GLN A 210 -8.17 25.11 -6.32
N SER A 211 -7.15 25.94 -6.14
CA SER A 211 -6.86 26.53 -4.84
C SER A 211 -7.51 27.90 -4.69
N VAL A 212 -8.12 28.15 -3.53
CA VAL A 212 -8.61 29.49 -3.14
C VAL A 212 -7.60 30.27 -2.32
N ARG A 213 -6.46 29.65 -1.96
CA ARG A 213 -5.40 30.29 -1.18
C ARG A 213 -4.39 30.96 -2.10
N ILE A 214 -4.12 32.23 -1.85
CA ILE A 214 -3.04 32.97 -2.49
C ILE A 214 -1.79 32.80 -1.63
N GLY A 215 -0.69 32.38 -2.21
CA GLY A 215 0.60 32.24 -1.52
C GLY A 215 1.42 33.53 -1.58
N ASP A 216 2.38 33.62 -0.66
CA ASP A 216 3.28 34.78 -0.55
C ASP A 216 4.31 34.84 -1.70
N ALA A 217 4.60 33.70 -2.33
CA ALA A 217 5.57 33.59 -3.41
C ALA A 217 5.17 32.56 -4.47
N ALA A 218 5.56 32.82 -5.71
CA ALA A 218 5.48 31.82 -6.79
C ALA A 218 6.57 30.74 -6.61
N PRO A 219 6.35 29.52 -7.16
CA PRO A 219 7.41 28.53 -7.26
C PRO A 219 8.63 29.05 -7.99
N VAL A 220 9.83 28.67 -7.52
CA VAL A 220 11.10 29.06 -8.14
C VAL A 220 11.72 27.83 -8.81
N ILE A 221 12.15 28.00 -10.07
CA ILE A 221 12.89 26.94 -10.77
C ILE A 221 14.35 27.44 -10.90
N VAL A 222 15.26 26.68 -10.26
CA VAL A 222 16.69 26.98 -10.21
C VAL A 222 17.44 25.98 -11.07
N ARG A 223 18.17 26.45 -12.03
CA ARG A 223 19.09 25.62 -12.79
C ARG A 223 20.45 25.57 -12.10
N ALA A 224 20.93 24.40 -11.78
CA ALA A 224 22.24 24.22 -11.18
C ALA A 224 23.34 24.63 -12.21
N ALA A 225 24.06 25.71 -11.92
CA ALA A 225 25.19 26.17 -12.75
C ALA A 225 26.52 25.50 -12.34
N GLY A 226 26.55 24.77 -11.23
CA GLY A 226 27.70 24.10 -10.66
C GLY A 226 27.30 22.74 -10.07
N PRO A 227 28.04 22.21 -9.09
CA PRO A 227 27.67 20.96 -8.41
C PRO A 227 26.26 21.05 -7.81
N LEU A 228 25.42 20.08 -8.14
CA LEU A 228 24.01 20.04 -7.74
C LEU A 228 23.83 20.19 -6.23
N GLY A 229 24.61 19.44 -5.43
CA GLY A 229 24.54 19.48 -3.97
C GLY A 229 24.84 20.88 -3.39
N GLY A 230 25.75 21.65 -4.00
CA GLY A 230 26.02 23.02 -3.62
C GLY A 230 24.82 23.93 -3.86
N THR A 231 24.17 23.81 -5.04
CA THR A 231 22.97 24.58 -5.37
C THR A 231 21.82 24.25 -4.41
N VAL A 232 21.65 22.97 -4.08
CA VAL A 232 20.64 22.53 -3.10
C VAL A 232 20.91 23.12 -1.72
N ALA A 233 22.17 23.10 -1.25
CA ALA A 233 22.54 23.65 0.05
C ALA A 233 22.31 25.17 0.12
N ASP A 234 22.60 25.89 -0.95
CA ASP A 234 22.38 27.33 -1.01
C ASP A 234 20.89 27.69 -0.99
N GLU A 235 20.05 26.95 -1.72
CA GLU A 235 18.59 27.16 -1.69
C GLU A 235 18.00 26.80 -0.33
N VAL A 236 18.44 25.72 0.31
CA VAL A 236 18.04 25.35 1.65
C VAL A 236 18.35 26.46 2.66
N ARG A 237 19.57 27.05 2.61
CA ARG A 237 19.95 28.18 3.46
C ARG A 237 19.09 29.41 3.19
N SER A 238 18.83 29.72 1.92
CA SER A 238 17.99 30.85 1.50
C SER A 238 16.56 30.71 2.07
N ILE A 239 15.97 29.53 1.93
CA ILE A 239 14.63 29.25 2.46
C ILE A 239 14.62 29.31 3.98
N THR A 240 15.57 28.68 4.66
CA THR A 240 15.66 28.66 6.13
C THR A 240 15.83 30.07 6.69
N ALA A 241 16.63 30.92 6.05
CA ALA A 241 16.78 32.30 6.44
C ALA A 241 15.50 33.15 6.25
N SER A 242 14.73 32.88 5.20
CA SER A 242 13.49 33.60 4.88
C SER A 242 12.27 33.09 5.66
N LEU A 243 12.28 31.82 6.10
CA LEU A 243 11.22 31.16 6.84
C LEU A 243 11.80 30.47 8.10
N PRO A 244 12.14 31.22 9.15
CA PRO A 244 12.66 30.66 10.39
C PRO A 244 11.62 29.67 11.00
N ASN A 245 12.10 28.53 11.52
CA ASN A 245 11.28 27.47 12.14
C ASN A 245 10.26 26.79 11.22
N ALA A 246 10.37 26.97 9.88
CA ALA A 246 9.55 26.23 8.92
C ALA A 246 10.07 24.79 8.78
N SER A 247 9.15 23.84 8.61
CA SER A 247 9.48 22.49 8.18
C SER A 247 9.88 22.52 6.71
N LEU A 248 11.14 22.13 6.41
CA LEU A 248 11.67 22.12 5.05
C LEU A 248 12.03 20.70 4.62
N GLY A 249 11.43 20.24 3.53
CA GLY A 249 11.77 18.98 2.89
C GLY A 249 12.57 19.16 1.61
N VAL A 250 13.69 18.45 1.50
CA VAL A 250 14.42 18.27 0.25
C VAL A 250 14.01 16.95 -0.34
N ILE A 251 13.15 16.97 -1.35
CA ILE A 251 12.59 15.78 -1.99
C ILE A 251 13.43 15.43 -3.21
N ALA A 252 13.96 14.22 -3.25
CA ALA A 252 14.85 13.76 -4.32
C ALA A 252 14.54 12.32 -4.74
N PRO A 253 15.02 11.88 -5.92
CA PRO A 253 15.04 10.47 -6.28
C PRO A 253 15.71 9.63 -5.20
N ASP A 254 15.18 8.44 -4.92
CA ASP A 254 15.71 7.57 -3.86
C ASP A 254 17.20 7.26 -4.06
N SER A 255 17.63 7.13 -5.31
CA SER A 255 19.02 6.87 -5.70
C SER A 255 20.00 8.00 -5.38
N MET A 256 19.51 9.20 -5.07
CA MET A 256 20.34 10.39 -4.82
C MET A 256 20.43 10.80 -3.35
N ILE A 257 19.73 10.11 -2.47
CA ILE A 257 19.58 10.50 -1.06
C ILE A 257 20.94 10.51 -0.34
N ASP A 258 21.72 9.45 -0.49
CA ASP A 258 23.03 9.34 0.19
C ASP A 258 24.00 10.42 -0.29
N GLU A 259 24.10 10.64 -1.61
CA GLU A 259 24.93 11.67 -2.21
C GLU A 259 24.53 13.07 -1.74
N LEU A 260 23.25 13.38 -1.74
CA LEU A 260 22.74 14.67 -1.28
C LEU A 260 22.99 14.87 0.24
N SER A 261 22.86 13.82 1.03
CA SER A 261 23.15 13.87 2.46
C SER A 261 24.61 14.23 2.72
N GLU A 262 25.55 13.61 2.00
CA GLU A 262 26.98 13.93 2.10
C GLU A 262 27.26 15.41 1.72
N HIS A 263 26.65 15.90 0.64
CA HIS A 263 26.81 17.28 0.19
C HIS A 263 26.22 18.29 1.17
N LEU A 264 25.04 18.04 1.73
CA LEU A 264 24.43 18.91 2.73
C LEU A 264 25.26 18.96 4.02
N THR A 265 25.78 17.79 4.46
CA THR A 265 26.68 17.71 5.59
C THR A 265 27.98 18.50 5.36
N ALA A 266 28.62 18.31 4.20
CA ALA A 266 29.82 19.04 3.83
C ALA A 266 29.60 20.55 3.74
N ALA A 267 28.38 20.95 3.35
CA ALA A 267 27.98 22.36 3.33
C ALA A 267 27.58 22.91 4.72
N GLY A 268 27.61 22.11 5.78
CA GLY A 268 27.24 22.52 7.13
C GLY A 268 25.73 22.72 7.33
N VAL A 269 24.90 22.10 6.50
CA VAL A 269 23.45 22.07 6.66
C VAL A 269 23.08 20.91 7.56
N ASN A 270 22.59 21.21 8.78
CA ASN A 270 22.03 20.19 9.66
C ASN A 270 20.71 19.67 9.08
N HIS A 271 20.60 18.37 8.88
CA HIS A 271 19.44 17.73 8.30
C HIS A 271 19.24 16.31 8.84
N GLY A 272 18.01 15.84 8.82
CA GLY A 272 17.67 14.43 9.01
C GLY A 272 17.26 13.78 7.69
N THR A 273 17.05 12.47 7.71
CA THR A 273 16.48 11.73 6.58
C THR A 273 15.12 11.18 6.98
N ALA A 274 14.11 11.44 6.15
CA ALA A 274 12.77 10.95 6.39
C ALA A 274 12.72 9.43 6.33
N THR A 275 12.06 8.87 7.32
CA THR A 275 11.70 7.45 7.34
C THR A 275 10.18 7.32 7.28
N ARG A 276 9.67 6.10 7.10
CA ARG A 276 8.22 5.85 7.15
C ARG A 276 7.57 6.23 8.50
N THR A 277 8.36 6.51 9.51
CA THR A 277 7.89 6.74 10.88
C THR A 277 7.98 8.20 11.35
N GLY A 278 8.54 9.12 10.55
CA GLY A 278 8.57 10.52 10.94
C GLY A 278 9.54 11.40 10.18
N LEU A 279 9.45 12.70 10.46
CA LEU A 279 10.34 13.76 10.02
C LEU A 279 11.20 14.18 11.21
N ASP A 280 12.46 14.55 10.94
CA ASP A 280 13.29 15.25 11.89
C ASP A 280 12.94 16.75 11.92
N GLU A 281 13.30 17.44 13.00
CA GLU A 281 13.07 18.88 13.11
C GLU A 281 13.94 19.68 12.12
N GLY A 282 13.33 20.70 11.50
CA GLY A 282 14.00 21.65 10.62
C GLY A 282 14.09 21.16 9.18
N VAL A 283 15.28 20.79 8.71
CA VAL A 283 15.53 20.34 7.33
C VAL A 283 15.52 18.82 7.28
N THR A 284 14.71 18.25 6.40
CA THR A 284 14.63 16.81 6.20
C THR A 284 14.85 16.44 4.73
N LEU A 285 15.78 15.53 4.48
CA LEU A 285 15.98 14.92 3.16
C LEU A 285 14.96 13.78 3.00
N VAL A 286 14.15 13.84 1.94
CA VAL A 286 12.99 12.96 1.77
C VAL A 286 13.11 12.19 0.46
N PRO A 287 13.30 10.86 0.51
CA PRO A 287 13.14 10.01 -0.68
C PRO A 287 11.73 10.17 -1.25
N VAL A 288 11.60 10.29 -2.58
CA VAL A 288 10.28 10.50 -3.20
C VAL A 288 9.32 9.34 -2.93
N SER A 289 9.82 8.15 -2.69
CA SER A 289 9.02 6.95 -2.34
C SER A 289 8.30 7.05 -1.00
N VAL A 290 8.75 7.92 -0.08
CA VAL A 290 8.16 8.09 1.26
C VAL A 290 7.51 9.47 1.48
N VAL A 291 7.46 10.30 0.44
CA VAL A 291 6.97 11.68 0.51
C VAL A 291 5.47 11.80 0.76
N LYS A 292 4.74 10.74 0.48
CA LYS A 292 3.28 10.73 0.61
C LYS A 292 2.83 10.89 2.07
N GLY A 293 1.76 11.66 2.27
CA GLY A 293 1.24 11.95 3.61
C GLY A 293 1.99 13.03 4.39
N LEU A 294 3.15 13.51 3.88
CA LEU A 294 3.87 14.62 4.50
C LEU A 294 3.22 15.97 4.16
N GLU A 295 3.31 16.91 5.08
CA GLU A 295 2.96 18.32 4.89
C GLU A 295 4.12 19.18 5.39
N LEU A 296 4.67 20.02 4.50
CA LEU A 296 5.87 20.79 4.75
C LEU A 296 5.62 22.26 4.44
N ASP A 297 6.15 23.17 5.26
CA ASP A 297 6.05 24.60 4.96
C ASP A 297 6.78 24.94 3.66
N ALA A 298 7.96 24.38 3.48
CA ALA A 298 8.76 24.57 2.29
C ALA A 298 9.25 23.25 1.70
N VAL A 299 9.34 23.20 0.40
CA VAL A 299 9.84 22.03 -0.33
C VAL A 299 10.85 22.45 -1.38
N VAL A 300 11.96 21.73 -1.45
CA VAL A 300 12.92 21.75 -2.55
C VAL A 300 12.83 20.44 -3.28
N VAL A 301 12.33 20.44 -4.52
CA VAL A 301 12.29 19.23 -5.37
C VAL A 301 13.55 19.19 -6.22
N VAL A 302 14.32 18.12 -6.12
CA VAL A 302 15.62 17.95 -6.80
C VAL A 302 15.46 16.96 -7.96
N GLU A 303 15.98 17.32 -9.14
CA GLU A 303 16.00 16.49 -10.35
C GLU A 303 14.64 15.87 -10.70
N PRO A 304 13.62 16.68 -11.02
CA PRO A 304 12.27 16.22 -11.30
C PRO A 304 12.19 15.23 -12.47
N VAL A 305 13.09 15.33 -13.45
CA VAL A 305 13.15 14.38 -14.58
C VAL A 305 13.53 12.98 -14.11
N ARG A 306 14.48 12.89 -13.17
CA ARG A 306 14.88 11.61 -12.60
C ARG A 306 13.78 11.02 -11.72
N ILE A 307 13.04 11.84 -10.96
CA ILE A 307 11.84 11.37 -10.22
C ILE A 307 10.86 10.70 -11.19
N VAL A 308 10.65 11.32 -12.36
CA VAL A 308 9.73 10.76 -13.37
C VAL A 308 10.28 9.47 -13.99
N ALA A 309 11.58 9.40 -14.24
CA ALA A 309 12.22 8.26 -14.92
C ALA A 309 12.38 7.03 -14.01
N ASP A 310 12.65 7.24 -12.71
CA ASP A 310 13.00 6.17 -11.78
C ASP A 310 11.78 5.41 -11.21
N HIS A 311 10.54 5.89 -11.45
CA HIS A 311 9.32 5.32 -10.89
C HIS A 311 8.29 4.98 -11.97
N GLU A 312 7.59 3.86 -11.81
CA GLU A 312 6.53 3.40 -12.72
C GLU A 312 5.43 4.47 -12.94
N HIS A 313 5.04 5.14 -11.85
CA HIS A 313 4.11 6.27 -11.86
C HIS A 313 4.81 7.60 -11.59
N GLY A 314 5.98 7.83 -12.19
CA GLY A 314 6.87 8.94 -11.88
C GLY A 314 6.23 10.33 -12.00
N MET A 315 5.33 10.54 -12.97
CA MET A 315 4.57 11.79 -13.07
C MET A 315 3.64 12.01 -11.88
N ARG A 316 3.00 10.96 -11.37
CA ARG A 316 2.18 11.06 -10.14
C ARG A 316 3.07 11.29 -8.91
N SER A 317 4.24 10.65 -8.85
CA SER A 317 5.23 10.88 -7.78
C SER A 317 5.71 12.34 -7.77
N LEU A 318 5.96 12.92 -8.94
CA LEU A 318 6.30 14.33 -9.05
C LEU A 318 5.13 15.24 -8.62
N TYR A 319 3.90 14.94 -9.04
CA TYR A 319 2.71 15.67 -8.57
C TYR A 319 2.59 15.64 -7.04
N VAL A 320 2.77 14.47 -6.44
CA VAL A 320 2.77 14.32 -4.97
C VAL A 320 3.86 15.19 -4.35
N ALA A 321 5.10 15.15 -4.86
CA ALA A 321 6.21 15.95 -4.34
C ALA A 321 5.92 17.45 -4.37
N LEU A 322 5.40 17.97 -5.49
CA LEU A 322 5.06 19.39 -5.65
C LEU A 322 3.94 19.82 -4.67
N THR A 323 2.97 18.96 -4.43
CA THR A 323 1.81 19.23 -3.56
C THR A 323 2.08 19.09 -2.06
N ARG A 324 3.30 18.75 -1.65
CA ARG A 324 3.68 18.73 -0.22
C ARG A 324 3.95 20.12 0.34
N ALA A 325 4.28 21.10 -0.53
CA ALA A 325 4.58 22.46 -0.12
C ALA A 325 3.32 23.24 0.24
N THR A 326 3.29 23.80 1.44
CA THR A 326 2.16 24.62 1.91
C THR A 326 2.43 26.11 1.88
N ARG A 327 3.70 26.55 1.70
CA ARG A 327 4.09 27.97 1.67
C ARG A 327 5.07 28.28 0.55
N ARG A 328 6.15 27.52 0.41
CA ARG A 328 7.21 27.75 -0.58
C ARG A 328 7.61 26.50 -1.32
N LEU A 329 7.81 26.63 -2.62
CA LEU A 329 8.30 25.56 -3.48
C LEU A 329 9.49 26.05 -4.31
N ALA A 330 10.61 25.33 -4.26
CA ALA A 330 11.73 25.47 -5.18
C ALA A 330 11.94 24.14 -5.93
N ILE A 331 12.35 24.23 -7.19
CA ILE A 331 12.69 23.10 -8.04
C ILE A 331 14.11 23.29 -8.53
N ILE A 332 14.98 22.33 -8.34
CA ILE A 332 16.38 22.40 -8.76
C ILE A 332 16.65 21.28 -9.77
N ASP A 333 17.16 21.66 -10.92
CA ASP A 333 17.56 20.72 -11.97
C ASP A 333 18.94 21.06 -12.58
N THR A 334 19.55 20.07 -13.24
CA THR A 334 20.82 20.23 -13.96
C THR A 334 20.63 20.69 -15.42
N GLY A 335 19.40 21.02 -15.81
CA GLY A 335 19.08 21.61 -17.11
C GLY A 335 18.19 20.80 -18.03
N GLU A 336 17.80 19.61 -17.62
CA GLU A 336 16.80 18.77 -18.29
C GLU A 336 15.42 18.92 -17.63
N SER A 337 15.00 20.18 -17.33
CA SER A 337 13.67 20.39 -16.75
C SER A 337 12.61 19.61 -17.50
N ALA A 338 11.80 18.87 -16.77
CA ALA A 338 10.66 18.18 -17.36
C ALA A 338 9.86 19.18 -18.19
N THR A 339 9.63 18.90 -19.46
CA THR A 339 8.93 19.80 -20.40
C THR A 339 7.59 20.28 -19.84
N VAL A 340 7.00 19.50 -18.96
CA VAL A 340 5.73 19.78 -18.28
C VAL A 340 5.83 20.90 -17.22
N LEU A 341 7.03 21.24 -16.75
CA LEU A 341 7.25 22.30 -15.75
C LEU A 341 7.50 23.67 -16.38
N ARG A 342 7.62 23.74 -17.70
CA ARG A 342 7.79 24.99 -18.50
C ARG A 342 6.44 25.53 -19.00
#